data_7377733e54d60cc369b60f7da3394e19
#
_entry.id   7377733e54d60cc369b60f7da3394e19
#
_cell.length_a   1.000
_cell.length_b   1.000
_cell.length_c   1.000
_cell.angle_alpha   90.00
_cell.angle_beta   90.00
_cell.angle_gamma   90.00
#
_symmetry.space_group_name_H-M   'P 1'
#
loop_
_entity.id
_entity.type
_entity.pdbx_description
1 polymer ?
#
loop_
_entity_poly.entity_id
_entity_poly.type
_entity_poly.pdbx_seq_one_letter_code
_entity_poly.pdbx_strand_id
1 'polypeptide(L)'
;MLGRMLVLLITLSVGYFGVGLLVVLGMTSPSRKSSESTPASVGLGYREVEFLSTDGVRLSAWWVPAEGSSLATVLVPGWGGYKFDENLLQTLPVYHDAGYSVLLMDLRAQGESDGTRRTLGYREVRDVRGALAWLQQQGYALHQIVLHGWSMGGATALRAAPGTGVAAVVEEAGYADLPILLKGEIPEFVRFGRPLRPAILLAGRLFPDFDPWDVVPKKEAAELSVEGVPLFIIHSIEDDIVPYEQASILAAAYPDARVWKLEGYAHVEAYQHPEYAQRLRAFLDASR
;
A
#
# COMPACT_ATOMS: atom_id res chain seq x y z
N MET A 1 17.98 41.13 -28.41
CA MET A 1 17.01 40.93 -27.31
C MET A 1 16.32 39.57 -27.36
N LEU A 2 15.70 39.19 -28.48
CA LEU A 2 14.95 37.96 -28.62
C LEU A 2 15.74 36.68 -28.27
N GLY A 3 16.97 36.55 -28.77
CA GLY A 3 17.83 35.37 -28.47
C GLY A 3 18.21 35.22 -26.99
N ARG A 4 18.49 36.33 -26.29
CA ARG A 4 18.80 36.30 -24.84
C ARG A 4 17.55 35.93 -24.03
N MET A 5 16.37 36.39 -24.43
CA MET A 5 15.10 36.06 -23.81
C MET A 5 14.75 34.60 -24.02
N LEU A 6 14.99 34.05 -25.20
CA LEU A 6 14.79 32.63 -25.51
C LEU A 6 15.73 31.75 -24.65
N VAL A 7 17.00 32.08 -24.55
CA VAL A 7 17.97 31.34 -23.72
C VAL A 7 17.54 31.36 -22.25
N LEU A 8 17.10 32.52 -21.74
CA LEU A 8 16.60 32.62 -20.35
C LEU A 8 15.39 31.73 -20.12
N LEU A 9 14.41 31.75 -21.03
CA LEU A 9 13.21 30.90 -20.93
C LEU A 9 13.55 29.40 -20.97
N ILE A 10 14.47 28.98 -21.84
CA ILE A 10 14.94 27.58 -21.91
C ILE A 10 15.62 27.20 -20.59
N THR A 11 16.52 28.05 -20.06
CA THR A 11 17.23 27.78 -18.82
C THR A 11 16.25 27.65 -17.64
N LEU A 12 15.27 28.53 -17.53
CA LEU A 12 14.25 28.47 -16.49
C LEU A 12 13.38 27.20 -16.62
N SER A 13 13.00 26.84 -17.85
CA SER A 13 12.23 25.61 -18.10
C SER A 13 13.02 24.36 -17.73
N VAL A 14 14.28 24.27 -18.14
CA VAL A 14 15.16 23.13 -17.77
C VAL A 14 15.34 23.05 -16.26
N GLY A 15 15.55 24.19 -15.59
CA GLY A 15 15.64 24.25 -14.12
C GLY A 15 14.35 23.77 -13.45
N TYR A 16 13.19 24.25 -13.92
CA TYR A 16 11.88 23.89 -13.41
C TYR A 16 11.60 22.38 -13.53
N PHE A 17 11.84 21.79 -14.69
CA PHE A 17 11.69 20.34 -14.90
C PHE A 17 12.77 19.52 -14.17
N GLY A 18 13.98 20.05 -14.04
CA GLY A 18 15.05 19.45 -13.25
C GLY A 18 14.65 19.28 -11.77
N VAL A 19 14.02 20.31 -11.18
CA VAL A 19 13.47 20.20 -9.80
C VAL A 19 12.36 19.14 -9.72
N GLY A 20 11.45 19.10 -10.69
CA GLY A 20 10.43 18.05 -10.75
C GLY A 20 11.03 16.64 -10.77
N LEU A 21 12.07 16.43 -11.57
CA LEU A 21 12.81 15.17 -11.63
C LEU A 21 13.48 14.81 -10.30
N LEU A 22 14.12 15.78 -9.63
CA LEU A 22 14.73 15.57 -8.31
C LEU A 22 13.69 15.15 -7.26
N VAL A 23 12.49 15.72 -7.28
CA VAL A 23 11.40 15.32 -6.40
C VAL A 23 10.98 13.87 -6.70
N VAL A 24 10.77 13.50 -7.97
CA VAL A 24 10.41 12.12 -8.35
C VAL A 24 11.52 11.14 -7.94
N LEU A 25 12.78 11.49 -8.16
CA LEU A 25 13.93 10.67 -7.72
C LEU A 25 13.92 10.48 -6.20
N GLY A 26 13.65 11.52 -5.42
CA GLY A 26 13.55 11.44 -3.96
C GLY A 26 12.39 10.54 -3.51
N MET A 27 11.21 10.72 -4.11
CA MET A 27 10.03 9.91 -3.79
C MET A 27 10.20 8.43 -4.14
N THR A 28 10.93 8.13 -5.21
CA THR A 28 11.15 6.76 -5.67
C THR A 28 12.41 6.10 -5.13
N SER A 29 13.25 6.84 -4.41
CA SER A 29 14.50 6.32 -3.82
C SER A 29 14.23 5.22 -2.79
N PRO A 30 15.12 4.24 -2.63
CA PRO A 30 15.00 3.22 -1.61
C PRO A 30 14.92 3.83 -0.21
N SER A 31 14.15 3.19 0.68
CA SER A 31 14.06 3.53 2.10
C SER A 31 14.53 2.35 2.92
N ARG A 32 15.68 2.51 3.58
CA ARG A 32 16.31 1.46 4.38
C ARG A 32 16.28 1.86 5.84
N LYS A 33 15.55 1.10 6.65
CA LYS A 33 15.51 1.25 8.10
C LYS A 33 15.51 -0.13 8.73
N SER A 34 16.00 -0.20 9.93
CA SER A 34 15.91 -1.35 10.84
C SER A 34 15.24 -0.90 12.13
N SER A 35 14.66 -1.84 12.86
CA SER A 35 14.07 -1.63 14.18
C SER A 35 14.37 -2.84 15.06
N GLU A 36 14.38 -2.63 16.37
CA GLU A 36 14.39 -3.69 17.35
C GLU A 36 12.98 -4.29 17.60
N SER A 37 11.94 -3.58 17.15
CA SER A 37 10.56 -4.08 17.25
C SER A 37 10.33 -5.19 16.24
N THR A 38 9.83 -6.32 16.74
CA THR A 38 9.55 -7.53 15.97
C THR A 38 8.21 -8.13 16.43
N PRO A 39 7.67 -9.16 15.80
CA PRO A 39 6.49 -9.87 16.32
C PRO A 39 6.62 -10.34 17.78
N ALA A 40 7.85 -10.58 18.27
CA ALA A 40 8.09 -10.92 19.67
C ALA A 40 7.72 -9.76 20.63
N SER A 41 7.74 -8.51 20.18
CA SER A 41 7.34 -7.36 21.00
C SER A 41 5.83 -7.37 21.35
N VAL A 42 5.03 -8.12 20.57
CA VAL A 42 3.61 -8.38 20.83
C VAL A 42 3.34 -9.83 21.27
N GLY A 43 4.39 -10.53 21.74
CA GLY A 43 4.29 -11.86 22.34
C GLY A 43 4.17 -13.02 21.34
N LEU A 44 4.43 -12.81 20.05
CA LEU A 44 4.29 -13.83 19.01
C LEU A 44 5.63 -14.31 18.48
N GLY A 45 5.78 -15.64 18.36
CA GLY A 45 6.93 -16.26 17.71
C GLY A 45 6.88 -16.06 16.19
N TYR A 46 8.03 -15.88 15.57
CA TYR A 46 8.12 -15.67 14.13
C TYR A 46 9.37 -16.31 13.53
N ARG A 47 9.40 -16.37 12.21
CA ARG A 47 10.57 -16.74 11.41
C ARG A 47 10.85 -15.67 10.37
N GLU A 48 12.09 -15.36 10.15
CA GLU A 48 12.51 -14.57 8.98
C GLU A 48 12.40 -15.44 7.74
N VAL A 49 11.78 -14.91 6.70
CA VAL A 49 11.61 -15.60 5.42
C VAL A 49 11.92 -14.65 4.29
N GLU A 50 12.36 -15.24 3.18
CA GLU A 50 12.58 -14.53 1.93
C GLU A 50 11.82 -15.22 0.80
N PHE A 51 11.33 -14.43 -0.14
CA PHE A 51 10.68 -14.92 -1.34
C PHE A 51 10.89 -13.94 -2.51
N LEU A 52 10.54 -14.38 -3.71
CA LEU A 52 10.69 -13.54 -4.89
C LEU A 52 9.35 -12.91 -5.26
N SER A 53 9.39 -11.62 -5.63
CA SER A 53 8.31 -11.00 -6.39
C SER A 53 8.12 -11.70 -7.73
N THR A 54 7.00 -11.45 -8.41
CA THR A 54 6.75 -12.08 -9.74
C THR A 54 7.70 -11.61 -10.84
N ASP A 55 8.50 -10.57 -10.59
CA ASP A 55 9.56 -10.09 -11.48
C ASP A 55 10.97 -10.29 -10.90
N GLY A 56 11.11 -11.17 -9.89
CA GLY A 56 12.40 -11.69 -9.43
C GLY A 56 13.11 -10.81 -8.39
N VAL A 57 12.46 -9.81 -7.80
CA VAL A 57 13.04 -9.05 -6.69
C VAL A 57 12.95 -9.88 -5.40
N ARG A 58 14.07 -10.04 -4.68
CA ARG A 58 14.09 -10.70 -3.38
C ARG A 58 13.44 -9.80 -2.33
N LEU A 59 12.46 -10.37 -1.63
CA LEU A 59 11.68 -9.69 -0.60
C LEU A 59 11.90 -10.35 0.75
N SER A 60 12.01 -9.52 1.79
CA SER A 60 12.14 -9.93 3.18
C SER A 60 10.79 -9.85 3.88
N ALA A 61 10.48 -10.82 4.73
CA ALA A 61 9.27 -10.83 5.52
C ALA A 61 9.46 -11.58 6.85
N TRP A 62 8.52 -11.37 7.77
CA TRP A 62 8.34 -12.18 8.96
C TRP A 62 7.11 -13.07 8.79
N TRP A 63 7.29 -14.34 9.04
CA TRP A 63 6.25 -15.34 9.06
C TRP A 63 5.87 -15.70 10.48
N VAL A 64 4.63 -15.44 10.85
CA VAL A 64 4.04 -15.79 12.15
C VAL A 64 3.01 -16.89 11.92
N PRO A 65 3.37 -18.18 12.16
CA PRO A 65 2.42 -19.27 11.93
C PRO A 65 1.37 -19.35 13.04
N ALA A 66 0.12 -19.65 12.66
CA ALA A 66 -0.89 -20.16 13.58
C ALA A 66 -0.99 -21.67 13.39
N GLU A 67 -0.68 -22.43 14.43
CA GLU A 67 -0.59 -23.91 14.35
C GLU A 67 -1.92 -24.52 13.91
N GLY A 68 -1.84 -25.43 12.94
CA GLY A 68 -3.01 -26.14 12.40
C GLY A 68 -3.96 -25.29 11.56
N SER A 69 -3.65 -24.02 11.33
CA SER A 69 -4.49 -23.13 10.52
C SER A 69 -4.28 -23.33 9.01
N SER A 70 -5.38 -23.33 8.27
CA SER A 70 -5.39 -23.21 6.81
C SER A 70 -5.58 -21.76 6.34
N LEU A 71 -5.75 -20.79 7.25
CA LEU A 71 -5.99 -19.39 6.95
C LEU A 71 -4.70 -18.59 7.01
N ALA A 72 -4.49 -17.67 6.08
CA ALA A 72 -3.35 -16.78 6.09
C ALA A 72 -3.73 -15.33 5.74
N THR A 73 -2.88 -14.39 6.14
CA THR A 73 -2.98 -12.99 5.70
C THR A 73 -1.62 -12.45 5.33
N VAL A 74 -1.61 -11.50 4.38
CA VAL A 74 -0.45 -10.71 4.04
C VAL A 74 -0.68 -9.29 4.53
N LEU A 75 0.19 -8.78 5.39
CA LEU A 75 0.18 -7.40 5.86
C LEU A 75 1.14 -6.57 5.01
N VAL A 76 0.60 -5.57 4.30
CA VAL A 76 1.30 -4.80 3.27
C VAL A 76 1.52 -3.37 3.76
N PRO A 77 2.77 -2.94 4.02
CA PRO A 77 3.07 -1.60 4.55
C PRO A 77 2.85 -0.50 3.51
N GLY A 78 2.75 0.75 4.00
CA GLY A 78 2.64 1.95 3.19
C GLY A 78 3.95 2.38 2.50
N TRP A 79 3.91 3.56 1.89
CA TRP A 79 5.10 4.17 1.29
C TRP A 79 6.12 4.60 2.35
N GLY A 80 7.32 4.04 2.26
CA GLY A 80 8.35 4.24 3.29
C GLY A 80 8.04 3.54 4.61
N GLY A 81 7.00 2.69 4.63
CA GLY A 81 6.66 1.80 5.73
C GLY A 81 7.44 0.48 5.67
N TYR A 82 7.37 -0.29 6.74
CA TYR A 82 8.17 -1.49 6.96
C TYR A 82 7.34 -2.56 7.67
N LYS A 83 7.78 -3.82 7.58
CA LYS A 83 7.19 -4.96 8.30
C LYS A 83 7.13 -4.77 9.83
N PHE A 84 7.92 -3.85 10.37
CA PHE A 84 7.97 -3.52 11.81
C PHE A 84 7.15 -2.26 12.19
N ASP A 85 6.40 -1.65 11.29
CA ASP A 85 5.59 -0.49 11.61
C ASP A 85 4.55 -0.83 12.67
N GLU A 86 4.27 0.14 13.55
CA GLU A 86 3.45 -0.08 14.74
C GLU A 86 2.02 -0.56 14.38
N ASN A 87 1.40 0.03 13.38
CA ASN A 87 0.07 -0.37 12.92
C ASN A 87 0.03 -1.84 12.45
N LEU A 88 1.09 -2.34 11.79
CA LEU A 88 1.18 -3.74 11.40
C LEU A 88 1.36 -4.64 12.63
N LEU A 89 2.29 -4.28 13.53
CA LEU A 89 2.56 -5.06 14.74
C LEU A 89 1.37 -5.09 15.70
N GLN A 90 0.61 -3.99 15.83
CA GLN A 90 -0.60 -3.95 16.67
C GLN A 90 -1.78 -4.69 16.02
N THR A 91 -1.83 -4.78 14.70
CA THR A 91 -2.86 -5.55 13.97
C THR A 91 -2.56 -7.05 13.95
N LEU A 92 -1.28 -7.44 14.03
CA LEU A 92 -0.83 -8.83 13.99
C LEU A 92 -1.56 -9.75 14.98
N PRO A 93 -1.72 -9.41 16.30
CA PRO A 93 -2.45 -10.26 17.24
C PRO A 93 -3.92 -10.45 16.85
N VAL A 94 -4.55 -9.46 16.22
CA VAL A 94 -5.97 -9.55 15.81
C VAL A 94 -6.17 -10.68 14.81
N TYR A 95 -5.28 -10.80 13.83
CA TYR A 95 -5.28 -11.90 12.85
C TYR A 95 -4.89 -13.23 13.47
N HIS A 96 -3.82 -13.25 14.26
CA HIS A 96 -3.31 -14.48 14.86
C HIS A 96 -4.35 -15.12 15.81
N ASP A 97 -5.00 -14.32 16.65
CA ASP A 97 -6.08 -14.75 17.54
C ASP A 97 -7.35 -15.20 16.79
N ALA A 98 -7.56 -14.67 15.58
CA ALA A 98 -8.62 -15.13 14.67
C ALA A 98 -8.22 -16.40 13.90
N GLY A 99 -7.05 -16.98 14.17
CA GLY A 99 -6.56 -18.22 13.58
C GLY A 99 -5.87 -18.04 12.23
N TYR A 100 -5.41 -16.86 11.87
CA TYR A 100 -4.64 -16.64 10.64
C TYR A 100 -3.14 -16.74 10.91
N SER A 101 -2.43 -17.46 10.07
CA SER A 101 -0.99 -17.29 9.93
C SER A 101 -0.70 -15.97 9.22
N VAL A 102 0.32 -15.22 9.64
CA VAL A 102 0.51 -13.84 9.18
C VAL A 102 1.88 -13.67 8.52
N LEU A 103 1.88 -13.09 7.32
CA LEU A 103 3.08 -12.67 6.61
C LEU A 103 3.18 -11.14 6.64
N LEU A 104 4.11 -10.60 7.43
CA LEU A 104 4.47 -9.19 7.44
C LEU A 104 5.63 -8.98 6.50
N MET A 105 5.46 -8.21 5.43
CA MET A 105 6.48 -8.07 4.39
C MET A 105 7.05 -6.66 4.29
N ASP A 106 8.30 -6.57 3.86
CA ASP A 106 8.85 -5.34 3.29
C ASP A 106 8.61 -5.35 1.78
N LEU A 107 8.05 -4.27 1.24
CA LEU A 107 7.92 -4.08 -0.20
C LEU A 107 9.30 -3.79 -0.83
N ARG A 108 9.40 -3.94 -2.15
CA ARG A 108 10.63 -3.59 -2.91
C ARG A 108 11.19 -2.23 -2.53
N ALA A 109 12.49 -2.12 -2.46
CA ALA A 109 13.22 -0.90 -2.11
C ALA A 109 12.87 -0.32 -0.72
N GLN A 110 12.25 -1.11 0.16
CA GLN A 110 11.95 -0.76 1.56
C GLN A 110 12.56 -1.81 2.50
N GLY A 111 12.93 -1.40 3.72
CA GLY A 111 13.48 -2.27 4.75
C GLY A 111 14.64 -3.13 4.26
N GLU A 112 14.50 -4.44 4.40
CA GLU A 112 15.50 -5.45 4.01
C GLU A 112 15.24 -6.08 2.63
N SER A 113 14.15 -5.71 1.96
CA SER A 113 13.86 -6.18 0.60
C SER A 113 14.76 -5.51 -0.43
N ASP A 114 15.17 -6.27 -1.45
CA ASP A 114 15.91 -5.72 -2.57
C ASP A 114 15.07 -4.74 -3.39
N GLY A 115 15.64 -4.26 -4.46
CA GLY A 115 15.01 -3.27 -5.33
C GLY A 115 15.68 -1.91 -5.24
N THR A 116 15.56 -1.16 -6.30
CA THR A 116 16.23 0.13 -6.49
C THR A 116 15.27 1.31 -6.46
N ARG A 117 13.95 1.03 -6.52
CA ARG A 117 12.92 2.07 -6.60
C ARG A 117 11.60 1.64 -5.98
N ARG A 118 10.95 2.59 -5.31
CA ARG A 118 9.56 2.54 -4.89
C ARG A 118 8.71 3.18 -5.99
N THR A 119 7.56 2.62 -6.31
CA THR A 119 6.76 3.04 -7.47
C THR A 119 5.30 3.31 -7.14
N LEU A 120 5.02 3.68 -5.88
CA LEU A 120 3.69 4.10 -5.42
C LEU A 120 2.57 3.13 -5.84
N GLY A 121 2.77 1.83 -5.59
CA GLY A 121 1.80 0.78 -5.92
C GLY A 121 1.82 0.33 -7.40
N TYR A 122 2.71 0.86 -8.25
CA TYR A 122 2.79 0.44 -9.66
C TYR A 122 3.43 -0.94 -9.82
N ARG A 123 4.66 -1.13 -9.32
CA ARG A 123 5.38 -2.40 -9.36
C ARG A 123 5.19 -3.25 -8.11
N GLU A 124 4.82 -2.62 -6.98
CA GLU A 124 4.61 -3.27 -5.69
C GLU A 124 3.50 -4.34 -5.76
N VAL A 125 2.57 -4.24 -6.72
CA VAL A 125 1.60 -5.30 -7.05
C VAL A 125 2.29 -6.65 -7.28
N ARG A 126 3.48 -6.65 -7.89
CA ARG A 126 4.28 -7.85 -8.16
C ARG A 126 4.85 -8.46 -6.89
N ASP A 127 5.08 -7.63 -5.86
CA ASP A 127 5.57 -8.07 -4.55
C ASP A 127 4.47 -8.82 -3.81
N VAL A 128 3.27 -8.24 -3.76
CA VAL A 128 2.10 -8.86 -3.12
C VAL A 128 1.73 -10.17 -3.84
N ARG A 129 1.76 -10.20 -5.18
CA ARG A 129 1.55 -11.45 -5.94
C ARG A 129 2.65 -12.48 -5.68
N GLY A 130 3.90 -12.05 -5.46
CA GLY A 130 4.98 -12.93 -5.00
C GLY A 130 4.71 -13.52 -3.63
N ALA A 131 4.18 -12.71 -2.68
CA ALA A 131 3.75 -13.18 -1.36
C ALA A 131 2.63 -14.23 -1.46
N LEU A 132 1.64 -14.01 -2.32
CA LEU A 132 0.58 -15.00 -2.58
C LEU A 132 1.16 -16.32 -3.13
N ALA A 133 2.08 -16.24 -4.09
CA ALA A 133 2.75 -17.43 -4.65
C ALA A 133 3.57 -18.18 -3.58
N TRP A 134 4.25 -17.44 -2.69
CA TRP A 134 4.97 -18.04 -1.57
C TRP A 134 4.02 -18.74 -0.59
N LEU A 135 2.90 -18.12 -0.22
CA LEU A 135 1.89 -18.74 0.64
C LEU A 135 1.29 -20.01 0.03
N GLN A 136 1.06 -20.02 -1.28
CA GLN A 136 0.63 -21.25 -1.98
C GLN A 136 1.67 -22.37 -1.87
N GLN A 137 2.96 -22.06 -1.94
CA GLN A 137 4.05 -23.03 -1.73
C GLN A 137 4.11 -23.52 -0.28
N GLN A 138 3.62 -22.72 0.70
CA GLN A 138 3.44 -23.16 2.09
C GLN A 138 2.16 -23.98 2.30
N GLY A 139 1.35 -24.21 1.27
CA GLY A 139 0.14 -25.05 1.32
C GLY A 139 -1.16 -24.27 1.53
N TYR A 140 -1.16 -22.93 1.52
CA TYR A 140 -2.38 -22.13 1.65
C TYR A 140 -3.07 -21.98 0.29
N ALA A 141 -4.37 -22.26 0.22
CA ALA A 141 -5.16 -21.96 -0.96
C ALA A 141 -5.50 -20.47 -1.03
N LEU A 142 -5.55 -19.89 -2.24
CA LEU A 142 -5.78 -18.44 -2.41
C LEU A 142 -7.08 -17.97 -1.74
N HIS A 143 -8.17 -18.74 -1.85
CA HIS A 143 -9.45 -18.44 -1.19
C HIS A 143 -9.42 -18.52 0.36
N GLN A 144 -8.27 -18.80 0.95
CA GLN A 144 -8.01 -18.81 2.39
C GLN A 144 -7.08 -17.67 2.81
N ILE A 145 -6.67 -16.80 1.86
CA ILE A 145 -5.72 -15.71 2.10
C ILE A 145 -6.45 -14.37 2.04
N VAL A 146 -6.26 -13.56 3.08
CA VAL A 146 -6.70 -12.17 3.14
C VAL A 146 -5.52 -11.25 2.84
N LEU A 147 -5.72 -10.23 2.03
CA LEU A 147 -4.77 -9.14 1.86
C LEU A 147 -5.19 -7.94 2.72
N HIS A 148 -4.30 -7.44 3.55
CA HIS A 148 -4.53 -6.22 4.31
C HIS A 148 -3.38 -5.24 4.10
N GLY A 149 -3.67 -4.05 3.61
CA GLY A 149 -2.66 -3.04 3.35
C GLY A 149 -3.05 -1.65 3.86
N TRP A 150 -2.04 -0.85 4.18
CA TRP A 150 -2.17 0.51 4.68
C TRP A 150 -1.64 1.52 3.68
N SER A 151 -2.37 2.62 3.45
CA SER A 151 -1.94 3.71 2.57
C SER A 151 -1.59 3.18 1.18
N MET A 152 -0.37 3.43 0.67
CA MET A 152 0.12 2.81 -0.57
C MET A 152 -0.03 1.28 -0.54
N GLY A 153 0.17 0.63 0.61
CA GLY A 153 -0.01 -0.81 0.77
C GLY A 153 -1.45 -1.25 0.58
N GLY A 154 -2.44 -0.47 1.03
CA GLY A 154 -3.86 -0.69 0.81
C GLY A 154 -4.21 -0.65 -0.68
N ALA A 155 -3.80 0.43 -1.35
CA ALA A 155 -3.93 0.56 -2.80
C ALA A 155 -3.24 -0.60 -3.56
N THR A 156 -2.06 -1.05 -3.07
CA THR A 156 -1.30 -2.15 -3.69
C THR A 156 -1.98 -3.50 -3.47
N ALA A 157 -2.47 -3.78 -2.27
CA ALA A 157 -3.22 -5.00 -1.95
C ALA A 157 -4.48 -5.11 -2.80
N LEU A 158 -5.26 -4.01 -2.88
CA LEU A 158 -6.45 -3.91 -3.72
C LEU A 158 -6.13 -4.18 -5.19
N ARG A 159 -5.05 -3.61 -5.73
CA ARG A 159 -4.61 -3.81 -7.12
C ARG A 159 -4.05 -5.21 -7.40
N ALA A 160 -3.52 -5.89 -6.39
CA ALA A 160 -2.96 -7.22 -6.57
C ALA A 160 -4.01 -8.33 -6.59
N ALA A 161 -5.19 -8.07 -6.02
CA ALA A 161 -6.23 -9.06 -5.74
C ALA A 161 -7.02 -9.57 -6.96
N PRO A 162 -7.44 -8.76 -7.95
CA PRO A 162 -8.26 -9.24 -9.05
C PRO A 162 -7.64 -10.43 -9.79
N GLY A 163 -8.48 -11.39 -10.14
CA GLY A 163 -8.11 -12.63 -10.85
C GLY A 163 -7.32 -13.63 -10.01
N THR A 164 -7.10 -13.38 -8.71
CA THR A 164 -6.36 -14.31 -7.84
C THR A 164 -7.26 -15.27 -7.07
N GLY A 165 -8.48 -14.86 -6.75
CA GLY A 165 -9.39 -15.65 -5.92
C GLY A 165 -9.02 -15.61 -4.43
N VAL A 166 -8.42 -14.54 -3.93
CA VAL A 166 -8.19 -14.31 -2.48
C VAL A 166 -9.52 -14.22 -1.72
N ALA A 167 -9.50 -14.57 -0.43
CA ALA A 167 -10.68 -14.59 0.41
C ALA A 167 -11.31 -13.21 0.60
N ALA A 168 -10.50 -12.18 0.82
CA ALA A 168 -10.95 -10.82 1.04
C ALA A 168 -9.79 -9.82 0.93
N VAL A 169 -10.14 -8.54 0.82
CA VAL A 169 -9.19 -7.42 0.89
C VAL A 169 -9.63 -6.45 1.99
N VAL A 170 -8.68 -6.04 2.83
CA VAL A 170 -8.82 -4.92 3.76
C VAL A 170 -7.93 -3.79 3.26
N GLU A 171 -8.55 -2.68 2.94
CA GLU A 171 -7.90 -1.48 2.44
C GLU A 171 -8.02 -0.40 3.51
N GLU A 172 -6.90 0.03 4.11
CA GLU A 172 -6.89 1.04 5.17
C GLU A 172 -6.13 2.29 4.74
N ALA A 173 -6.84 3.43 4.71
CA ALA A 173 -6.29 4.75 4.41
C ALA A 173 -5.56 4.85 3.06
N GLY A 174 -5.89 4.02 2.09
CA GLY A 174 -5.28 4.03 0.76
C GLY A 174 -5.99 4.99 -0.20
N TYR A 175 -5.56 4.99 -1.45
CA TYR A 175 -6.09 5.86 -2.47
C TYR A 175 -6.75 5.09 -3.62
N ALA A 176 -7.78 5.69 -4.18
CA ALA A 176 -8.55 5.16 -5.30
C ALA A 176 -7.93 5.49 -6.67
N ASP A 177 -7.18 6.60 -6.74
CA ASP A 177 -6.69 7.16 -8.01
C ASP A 177 -5.46 8.03 -7.71
N LEU A 178 -4.26 7.49 -7.95
CA LEU A 178 -3.02 8.20 -7.69
C LEU A 178 -2.91 9.51 -8.50
N PRO A 179 -3.28 9.57 -9.78
CA PRO A 179 -3.35 10.83 -10.52
C PRO A 179 -4.23 11.90 -9.87
N ILE A 180 -5.39 11.53 -9.31
CA ILE A 180 -6.27 12.46 -8.59
C ILE A 180 -5.59 12.92 -7.31
N LEU A 181 -5.04 12.01 -6.50
CA LEU A 181 -4.32 12.33 -5.28
C LEU A 181 -3.17 13.31 -5.56
N LEU A 182 -2.35 13.04 -6.57
CA LEU A 182 -1.22 13.90 -6.95
C LEU A 182 -1.65 15.26 -7.52
N LYS A 183 -2.84 15.36 -8.10
CA LYS A 183 -3.39 16.65 -8.59
C LYS A 183 -4.06 17.45 -7.48
N GLY A 184 -4.66 16.80 -6.50
CA GLY A 184 -5.39 17.42 -5.40
C GLY A 184 -4.46 18.08 -4.38
N GLU A 185 -4.16 17.38 -3.33
CA GLU A 185 -3.24 17.82 -2.30
C GLU A 185 -1.99 16.95 -2.35
N ILE A 186 -0.88 17.56 -2.75
CA ILE A 186 0.41 16.91 -2.57
C ILE A 186 0.72 17.02 -1.08
N PRO A 187 1.00 15.90 -0.38
CA PRO A 187 1.30 15.89 1.04
C PRO A 187 2.31 16.96 1.47
N GLU A 188 2.29 17.36 2.75
CA GLU A 188 3.08 18.46 3.31
C GLU A 188 4.57 18.45 2.98
N PHE A 189 5.17 17.29 2.69
CA PHE A 189 6.57 17.20 2.27
C PHE A 189 6.85 17.86 0.90
N VAL A 190 5.80 18.24 0.14
CA VAL A 190 5.90 19.08 -1.05
C VAL A 190 5.17 20.41 -0.83
N ARG A 191 5.29 20.99 0.37
CA ARG A 191 4.63 22.23 0.79
C ARG A 191 4.82 23.42 -0.16
N PHE A 192 5.92 23.43 -0.94
CA PHE A 192 6.16 24.34 -2.07
C PHE A 192 5.67 23.77 -3.41
N GLY A 193 4.94 22.67 -3.40
CA GLY A 193 4.72 21.83 -4.58
C GLY A 193 3.64 22.30 -5.55
N ARG A 194 2.69 23.16 -5.14
CA ARG A 194 1.65 23.62 -6.07
C ARG A 194 2.20 24.15 -7.41
N PRO A 195 3.17 25.07 -7.42
CA PRO A 195 3.79 25.52 -8.66
C PRO A 195 4.66 24.46 -9.36
N LEU A 196 5.19 23.46 -8.62
CA LEU A 196 6.01 22.38 -9.19
C LEU A 196 5.22 21.16 -9.69
N ARG A 197 3.92 21.08 -9.39
CA ARG A 197 3.07 19.95 -9.80
C ARG A 197 3.21 19.56 -11.26
N PRO A 198 3.11 20.48 -12.25
CA PRO A 198 3.25 20.08 -13.64
C PRO A 198 4.60 19.45 -13.96
N ALA A 199 5.69 19.97 -13.35
CA ALA A 199 7.02 19.42 -13.53
C ALA A 199 7.16 18.03 -12.91
N ILE A 200 6.61 17.81 -11.69
CA ILE A 200 6.63 16.52 -11.00
C ILE A 200 5.82 15.48 -11.80
N LEU A 201 4.61 15.84 -12.22
CA LEU A 201 3.75 14.96 -13.00
C LEU A 201 4.37 14.58 -14.35
N LEU A 202 4.96 15.56 -15.04
CA LEU A 202 5.67 15.28 -16.31
C LEU A 202 6.91 14.42 -16.08
N ALA A 203 7.71 14.72 -15.05
CA ALA A 203 8.87 13.91 -14.69
C ALA A 203 8.47 12.47 -14.33
N GLY A 204 7.40 12.28 -13.55
CA GLY A 204 6.86 10.96 -13.22
C GLY A 204 6.46 10.16 -14.46
N ARG A 205 5.82 10.82 -15.43
CA ARG A 205 5.42 10.18 -16.70
C ARG A 205 6.60 9.81 -17.61
N LEU A 206 7.66 10.61 -17.56
CA LEU A 206 8.88 10.37 -18.35
C LEU A 206 9.86 9.43 -17.62
N PHE A 207 9.52 9.06 -16.39
CA PHE A 207 10.40 8.23 -15.58
C PHE A 207 10.37 6.78 -16.09
N PRO A 208 11.53 6.17 -16.36
CA PRO A 208 11.58 4.80 -16.86
C PRO A 208 10.89 3.84 -15.88
N ASP A 209 10.07 2.95 -16.43
CA ASP A 209 9.47 1.84 -15.67
C ASP A 209 8.47 2.24 -14.55
N PHE A 210 7.91 3.45 -14.58
CA PHE A 210 6.89 3.91 -13.66
C PHE A 210 5.89 4.82 -14.37
N ASP A 211 4.63 4.43 -14.45
CA ASP A 211 3.55 5.32 -14.90
C ASP A 211 2.54 5.52 -13.77
N PRO A 212 2.54 6.68 -13.09
CA PRO A 212 1.57 6.96 -12.02
C PRO A 212 0.12 7.00 -12.52
N TRP A 213 -0.14 7.19 -13.82
CA TRP A 213 -1.50 7.18 -14.41
C TRP A 213 -2.09 5.78 -14.52
N ASP A 214 -1.28 4.73 -14.42
CA ASP A 214 -1.74 3.35 -14.37
C ASP A 214 -2.10 2.89 -12.93
N VAL A 215 -1.82 3.74 -11.92
CA VAL A 215 -2.14 3.42 -10.53
C VAL A 215 -3.53 3.97 -10.20
N VAL A 216 -4.56 3.18 -10.49
CA VAL A 216 -5.98 3.60 -10.40
C VAL A 216 -6.79 2.50 -9.69
N PRO A 217 -6.57 2.27 -8.37
CA PRO A 217 -7.18 1.17 -7.61
C PRO A 217 -8.70 1.05 -7.66
N LYS A 218 -9.41 2.14 -7.98
CA LYS A 218 -10.87 2.10 -8.20
C LYS A 218 -11.29 1.18 -9.37
N LYS A 219 -10.40 0.92 -10.33
CA LYS A 219 -10.68 -0.02 -11.43
C LYS A 219 -10.65 -1.44 -10.90
N GLU A 220 -9.64 -1.76 -10.12
CA GLU A 220 -9.49 -3.06 -9.49
C GLU A 220 -10.56 -3.28 -8.41
N ALA A 221 -11.02 -2.22 -7.69
CA ALA A 221 -12.17 -2.31 -6.81
C ALA A 221 -13.45 -2.71 -7.57
N ALA A 222 -13.69 -2.13 -8.74
CA ALA A 222 -14.82 -2.51 -9.60
C ALA A 222 -14.70 -3.97 -10.11
N GLU A 223 -13.49 -4.43 -10.43
CA GLU A 223 -13.24 -5.83 -10.81
C GLU A 223 -13.55 -6.78 -9.65
N LEU A 224 -13.08 -6.48 -8.43
CA LEU A 224 -13.38 -7.26 -7.22
C LEU A 224 -14.89 -7.30 -6.91
N SER A 225 -15.62 -6.20 -7.18
CA SER A 225 -17.08 -6.16 -7.05
C SER A 225 -17.76 -7.19 -7.98
N VAL A 226 -17.26 -7.30 -9.22
CA VAL A 226 -17.76 -8.29 -10.19
C VAL A 226 -17.38 -9.73 -9.80
N GLU A 227 -16.17 -9.90 -9.25
CA GLU A 227 -15.68 -11.20 -8.75
C GLU A 227 -16.35 -11.63 -7.45
N GLY A 228 -17.03 -10.72 -6.73
CA GLY A 228 -17.65 -10.97 -5.44
C GLY A 228 -16.64 -11.16 -4.30
N VAL A 229 -15.41 -10.67 -4.44
CA VAL A 229 -14.37 -10.75 -3.39
C VAL A 229 -14.64 -9.67 -2.35
N PRO A 230 -14.91 -10.02 -1.07
CA PRO A 230 -15.22 -9.04 -0.01
C PRO A 230 -14.16 -7.95 0.13
N LEU A 231 -14.60 -6.68 0.21
CA LEU A 231 -13.75 -5.52 0.42
C LEU A 231 -14.15 -4.76 1.68
N PHE A 232 -13.17 -4.51 2.57
CA PHE A 232 -13.34 -3.64 3.73
C PHE A 232 -12.48 -2.40 3.58
N ILE A 233 -13.12 -1.24 3.51
CA ILE A 233 -12.48 0.08 3.42
C ILE A 233 -12.53 0.72 4.80
N ILE A 234 -11.37 1.07 5.36
CA ILE A 234 -11.22 1.72 6.67
C ILE A 234 -10.52 3.06 6.43
N HIS A 235 -11.16 4.19 6.75
CA HIS A 235 -10.58 5.50 6.46
C HIS A 235 -11.05 6.58 7.43
N SER A 236 -10.13 7.41 7.91
CA SER A 236 -10.45 8.57 8.75
C SER A 236 -10.84 9.78 7.92
N ILE A 237 -11.78 10.58 8.43
CA ILE A 237 -12.14 11.85 7.79
C ILE A 237 -11.11 12.95 8.07
N GLU A 238 -10.29 12.78 9.10
CA GLU A 238 -9.19 13.68 9.46
C GLU A 238 -7.86 13.26 8.84
N ASP A 239 -7.86 12.29 7.93
CA ASP A 239 -6.65 11.88 7.21
C ASP A 239 -6.14 13.03 6.33
N ASP A 240 -5.01 13.63 6.73
CA ASP A 240 -4.36 14.77 6.08
C ASP A 240 -3.34 14.37 5.00
N ILE A 241 -3.09 13.06 4.84
CA ILE A 241 -2.18 12.49 3.84
C ILE A 241 -2.94 11.96 2.63
N VAL A 242 -3.97 11.15 2.89
CA VAL A 242 -4.87 10.61 1.86
C VAL A 242 -6.29 11.04 2.20
N PRO A 243 -6.85 12.07 1.54
CA PRO A 243 -8.17 12.59 1.86
C PRO A 243 -9.28 11.53 1.77
N TYR A 244 -10.26 11.59 2.68
CA TYR A 244 -11.39 10.65 2.76
C TYR A 244 -12.17 10.49 1.45
N GLU A 245 -12.10 11.48 0.55
CA GLU A 245 -12.68 11.40 -0.80
C GLU A 245 -12.18 10.18 -1.57
N GLN A 246 -10.96 9.71 -1.30
CA GLN A 246 -10.40 8.51 -1.94
C GLN A 246 -11.18 7.26 -1.52
N ALA A 247 -11.53 7.11 -0.24
CA ALA A 247 -12.40 6.04 0.23
C ALA A 247 -13.80 6.13 -0.39
N SER A 248 -14.34 7.34 -0.54
CA SER A 248 -15.65 7.55 -1.18
C SER A 248 -15.64 7.12 -2.65
N ILE A 249 -14.53 7.35 -3.36
CA ILE A 249 -14.34 6.91 -4.76
C ILE A 249 -14.26 5.38 -4.83
N LEU A 250 -13.56 4.72 -3.89
CA LEU A 250 -13.51 3.25 -3.82
C LEU A 250 -14.88 2.66 -3.55
N ALA A 251 -15.60 3.20 -2.56
CA ALA A 251 -16.97 2.77 -2.23
C ALA A 251 -17.96 2.94 -3.39
N ALA A 252 -17.80 4.00 -4.18
CA ALA A 252 -18.60 4.19 -5.38
C ALA A 252 -18.26 3.17 -6.49
N ALA A 253 -17.00 2.71 -6.57
CA ALA A 253 -16.56 1.69 -7.52
C ALA A 253 -16.96 0.27 -7.07
N TYR A 254 -17.14 0.05 -5.76
CA TYR A 254 -17.60 -1.20 -5.17
C TYR A 254 -18.74 -0.92 -4.16
N PRO A 255 -20.02 -0.82 -4.62
CA PRO A 255 -21.15 -0.43 -3.76
C PRO A 255 -21.41 -1.35 -2.57
N ASP A 256 -21.08 -2.64 -2.67
CA ASP A 256 -21.25 -3.63 -1.60
C ASP A 256 -20.02 -3.71 -0.66
N ALA A 257 -19.01 -2.87 -0.87
CA ALA A 257 -17.87 -2.82 0.04
C ALA A 257 -18.33 -2.40 1.45
N ARG A 258 -17.76 -3.06 2.46
CA ARG A 258 -17.93 -2.59 3.83
C ARG A 258 -17.08 -1.36 4.04
N VAL A 259 -17.67 -0.25 4.46
CA VAL A 259 -16.96 1.01 4.73
C VAL A 259 -17.02 1.33 6.21
N TRP A 260 -15.86 1.57 6.80
CA TRP A 260 -15.77 2.11 8.15
C TRP A 260 -15.13 3.50 8.09
N LYS A 261 -15.98 4.50 8.21
CA LYS A 261 -15.62 5.90 8.37
C LYS A 261 -15.20 6.15 9.81
N LEU A 262 -13.95 6.55 10.03
CA LEU A 262 -13.42 6.92 11.34
C LEU A 262 -13.48 8.43 11.56
N GLU A 263 -13.55 8.81 12.84
CA GLU A 263 -13.47 10.20 13.30
C GLU A 263 -12.47 10.29 14.45
N GLY A 264 -11.63 11.33 14.46
CA GLY A 264 -10.65 11.59 15.52
C GLY A 264 -9.34 10.82 15.42
N TYR A 265 -9.01 10.25 14.25
CA TYR A 265 -7.78 9.49 14.01
C TYR A 265 -7.02 10.07 12.81
N ALA A 266 -5.71 10.09 12.89
CA ALA A 266 -4.87 10.48 11.77
C ALA A 266 -4.68 9.33 10.75
N HIS A 267 -3.82 9.54 9.77
CA HIS A 267 -3.50 8.57 8.73
C HIS A 267 -2.98 7.24 9.32
N VAL A 268 -3.59 6.12 8.93
CA VAL A 268 -3.28 4.72 9.34
C VAL A 268 -3.30 4.45 10.86
N GLU A 269 -4.09 5.21 11.62
CA GLU A 269 -4.21 5.07 13.07
C GLU A 269 -5.46 4.32 13.53
N ALA A 270 -6.20 3.67 12.62
CA ALA A 270 -7.44 2.96 12.98
C ALA A 270 -7.20 1.86 14.04
N TYR A 271 -5.99 1.27 14.09
CA TYR A 271 -5.61 0.25 15.08
C TYR A 271 -5.74 0.75 16.54
N GLN A 272 -5.70 2.06 16.77
CA GLN A 272 -5.87 2.67 18.10
C GLN A 272 -7.36 2.76 18.53
N HIS A 273 -8.30 2.55 17.58
CA HIS A 273 -9.73 2.62 17.91
C HIS A 273 -10.15 1.40 18.74
N PRO A 274 -10.90 1.58 19.87
CA PRO A 274 -11.29 0.47 20.75
C PRO A 274 -12.05 -0.67 20.04
N GLU A 275 -12.81 -0.36 19.01
CA GLU A 275 -13.58 -1.35 18.24
C GLU A 275 -12.79 -1.98 17.07
N TYR A 276 -11.54 -1.59 16.83
CA TYR A 276 -10.78 -2.02 15.65
C TYR A 276 -10.73 -3.55 15.54
N ALA A 277 -10.25 -4.20 16.58
CA ALA A 277 -10.13 -5.66 16.60
C ALA A 277 -11.50 -6.36 16.40
N GLN A 278 -12.56 -5.85 17.04
CA GLN A 278 -13.90 -6.41 16.89
C GLN A 278 -14.42 -6.26 15.46
N ARG A 279 -14.29 -5.09 14.86
CA ARG A 279 -14.78 -4.83 13.50
C ARG A 279 -14.01 -5.60 12.45
N LEU A 280 -12.69 -5.70 12.61
CA LEU A 280 -11.85 -6.48 11.72
C LEU A 280 -12.22 -7.97 11.81
N ARG A 281 -12.32 -8.54 13.01
CA ARG A 281 -12.74 -9.94 13.21
C ARG A 281 -14.12 -10.21 12.61
N ALA A 282 -15.11 -9.33 12.84
CA ALA A 282 -16.44 -9.47 12.27
C ALA A 282 -16.48 -9.42 10.73
N PHE A 283 -15.53 -8.73 10.09
CA PHE A 283 -15.36 -8.79 8.65
C PHE A 283 -14.72 -10.11 8.21
N LEU A 284 -13.66 -10.54 8.87
CA LEU A 284 -12.96 -11.79 8.58
C LEU A 284 -13.88 -13.01 8.70
N ASP A 285 -14.72 -13.06 9.73
CA ASP A 285 -15.66 -14.15 9.95
C ASP A 285 -16.76 -14.20 8.87
N ALA A 286 -17.17 -13.05 8.35
CA ALA A 286 -18.14 -12.95 7.26
C ALA A 286 -17.55 -13.27 5.88
N SER A 287 -16.23 -13.32 5.75
CA SER A 287 -15.49 -13.54 4.50
C SER A 287 -14.92 -14.95 4.35
N ARG A 288 -15.25 -15.85 5.28
CA ARG A 288 -14.84 -17.28 5.30
C ARG A 288 -15.71 -18.19 4.46
#